data_475d9611ef0adfad484409043e36a44a
#
_entry.id   475d9611ef0adfad484409043e36a44a
#
_cell.length_a   1.000
_cell.length_b   1.000
_cell.length_c   1.000
_cell.angle_alpha   90.00
_cell.angle_beta   90.00
_cell.angle_gamma   90.00
#
_symmetry.space_group_name_H-M   'P 1'
#
loop_
_entity.id
_entity.type
_entity.pdbx_description
1 polymer ?
#
loop_
_entity_poly.entity_id
_entity_poly.type
_entity_poly.pdbx_seq_one_letter_code
_entity_poly.pdbx_strand_id
1 'polypeptide(L)'
;KQGKAGKMSINYSFNYNLSQPTIMPDKLNSYDAAYYLNQGLANDGMKERFNAEEKELFANGSDPHHYPNVDWQKLAMNTFAPEQRHTLTVTGGSEKVKAYTSFSYYDQQSIYKNNTNNLQRYNYRTNLIADFKEVGVKVTSGIEGYLTKSREPLSTTGGDYGSVWSHIQNKLPWENAYNQYGQLNNIPDNPLAEISPEAGYSKGEIATVKANMGLEWTVPWV
;
A
#
# COMPACT_ATOMS: atom_id res chain seq x y z
N LYS A 1 -6.86 -18.91 -18.70
CA LYS A 1 -6.06 -20.13 -18.95
C LYS A 1 -7.00 -21.33 -18.95
N GLN A 2 -6.66 -22.36 -19.70
CA GLN A 2 -7.43 -23.60 -19.83
C GLN A 2 -6.63 -24.78 -19.31
N GLY A 3 -7.31 -25.83 -18.87
CA GLY A 3 -6.69 -27.10 -18.52
C GLY A 3 -6.03 -27.77 -19.73
N LYS A 4 -5.05 -28.60 -19.47
CA LYS A 4 -4.37 -29.43 -20.51
C LYS A 4 -4.65 -30.87 -20.24
N ALA A 5 -4.77 -31.65 -21.33
CA ALA A 5 -4.82 -33.12 -21.22
C ALA A 5 -3.46 -33.64 -20.72
N GLY A 6 -3.47 -34.67 -19.90
CA GLY A 6 -2.27 -35.30 -19.36
C GLY A 6 -2.31 -35.42 -17.83
N LYS A 7 -1.18 -35.88 -17.29
CA LYS A 7 -1.03 -36.07 -15.84
C LYS A 7 -1.24 -34.72 -15.10
N MET A 8 -1.76 -34.81 -13.90
CA MET A 8 -1.92 -33.66 -13.01
C MET A 8 -0.57 -33.00 -12.76
N SER A 9 -0.52 -31.69 -12.94
CA SER A 9 0.63 -30.83 -12.67
C SER A 9 0.26 -29.79 -11.62
N ILE A 10 1.08 -29.67 -10.61
CA ILE A 10 0.96 -28.68 -9.54
C ILE A 10 2.14 -27.76 -9.68
N ASN A 11 1.87 -26.46 -9.74
CA ASN A 11 2.89 -25.43 -9.76
C ASN A 11 2.63 -24.44 -8.62
N TYR A 12 3.67 -24.15 -7.85
CA TYR A 12 3.67 -23.10 -6.84
C TYR A 12 4.72 -22.06 -7.21
N SER A 13 4.34 -20.80 -7.13
CA SER A 13 5.25 -19.66 -7.28
C SER A 13 5.12 -18.71 -6.09
N PHE A 14 6.26 -18.20 -5.67
CA PHE A 14 6.39 -17.18 -4.64
C PHE A 14 7.18 -16.01 -5.20
N ASN A 15 6.69 -14.79 -4.95
CA ASN A 15 7.39 -13.55 -5.26
C ASN A 15 7.39 -12.69 -4.00
N TYR A 16 8.55 -12.14 -3.69
CA TYR A 16 8.73 -11.16 -2.63
C TYR A 16 9.40 -9.93 -3.23
N ASN A 17 8.81 -8.77 -3.04
CA ASN A 17 9.29 -7.50 -3.56
C ASN A 17 9.44 -6.50 -2.43
N LEU A 18 10.38 -5.59 -2.59
CA LEU A 18 10.55 -4.41 -1.76
C LEU A 18 10.29 -3.19 -2.64
N SER A 19 9.21 -2.49 -2.37
CA SER A 19 8.84 -1.28 -3.10
C SER A 19 9.32 -0.05 -2.33
N GLN A 20 9.81 0.95 -3.05
CA GLN A 20 10.17 2.25 -2.48
C GLN A 20 9.68 3.36 -3.39
N PRO A 21 9.43 4.56 -2.85
CA PRO A 21 9.15 5.73 -3.68
C PRO A 21 10.32 6.00 -4.64
N THR A 22 10.01 6.24 -5.89
CA THR A 22 11.02 6.57 -6.91
C THR A 22 11.56 7.98 -6.76
N ILE A 23 10.74 8.88 -6.21
CA ILE A 23 11.08 10.28 -5.94
C ILE A 23 10.51 10.64 -4.57
N MET A 24 11.36 11.19 -3.72
CA MET A 24 10.98 11.79 -2.45
C MET A 24 11.41 13.26 -2.49
N PRO A 25 10.55 14.21 -2.09
CA PRO A 25 10.95 15.60 -1.98
C PRO A 25 12.04 15.76 -0.92
N ASP A 26 13.13 16.42 -1.27
CA ASP A 26 14.13 16.82 -0.30
C ASP A 26 13.55 17.87 0.64
N LYS A 27 13.78 17.71 1.92
CA LYS A 27 13.32 18.61 2.96
C LYS A 27 14.49 19.38 3.55
N LEU A 28 14.26 20.66 3.77
CA LEU A 28 15.23 21.50 4.48
C LEU A 28 15.29 21.09 5.96
N ASN A 29 16.48 21.13 6.53
CA ASN A 29 16.66 21.11 7.98
C ASN A 29 16.15 22.41 8.62
N SER A 30 16.05 22.46 9.96
CA SER A 30 15.50 23.61 10.67
C SER A 30 16.28 24.89 10.47
N TYR A 31 17.61 24.81 10.39
CA TYR A 31 18.46 25.97 10.15
C TYR A 31 18.18 26.61 8.79
N ASP A 32 18.24 25.80 7.72
CA ASP A 32 18.01 26.29 6.36
C ASP A 32 16.57 26.79 6.18
N ALA A 33 15.60 26.07 6.74
CA ALA A 33 14.20 26.46 6.69
C ALA A 33 13.94 27.78 7.41
N ALA A 34 14.55 28.00 8.59
CA ALA A 34 14.47 29.25 9.32
C ALA A 34 15.16 30.40 8.56
N TYR A 35 16.30 30.12 7.92
CA TYR A 35 17.01 31.08 7.10
C TYR A 35 16.15 31.57 5.92
N TYR A 36 15.61 30.65 5.13
CA TYR A 36 14.79 31.03 3.97
C TYR A 36 13.46 31.67 4.37
N LEU A 37 12.85 31.23 5.49
CA LEU A 37 11.67 31.90 6.01
C LEU A 37 11.96 33.38 6.35
N ASN A 38 13.06 33.66 7.07
CA ASN A 38 13.45 35.03 7.40
C ASN A 38 13.72 35.85 6.14
N GLN A 39 14.34 35.27 5.10
CA GLN A 39 14.51 35.97 3.82
C GLN A 39 13.17 36.33 3.17
N GLY A 40 12.21 35.40 3.18
CA GLY A 40 10.86 35.66 2.67
C GLY A 40 10.17 36.79 3.42
N LEU A 41 10.24 36.79 4.77
CA LEU A 41 9.68 37.83 5.62
C LEU A 41 10.33 39.18 5.35
N ALA A 42 11.66 39.24 5.21
CA ALA A 42 12.39 40.47 4.89
C ALA A 42 11.98 41.02 3.52
N ASN A 43 11.78 40.19 2.51
CA ASN A 43 11.29 40.61 1.19
C ASN A 43 9.88 41.22 1.26
N ASP A 44 9.03 40.75 2.18
CA ASP A 44 7.72 41.28 2.45
C ASP A 44 7.71 42.49 3.42
N GLY A 45 8.89 42.98 3.83
CA GLY A 45 9.04 44.06 4.78
C GLY A 45 8.62 43.71 6.21
N MET A 46 8.55 42.43 6.54
CA MET A 46 8.17 41.90 7.84
C MET A 46 9.43 41.66 8.72
N LYS A 47 9.20 41.60 10.02
CA LYS A 47 10.26 41.27 10.99
C LYS A 47 10.66 39.80 10.88
N GLU A 48 11.96 39.54 11.02
CA GLU A 48 12.47 38.16 11.14
C GLU A 48 11.75 37.38 12.26
N ARG A 49 11.47 36.12 11.99
CA ARG A 49 10.88 35.21 12.97
C ARG A 49 11.92 34.58 13.89
N PHE A 50 13.07 34.22 13.36
CA PHE A 50 14.17 33.60 14.09
C PHE A 50 15.40 34.52 14.09
N ASN A 51 15.90 34.85 15.26
CA ASN A 51 17.12 35.62 15.39
C ASN A 51 18.38 34.77 15.10
N ALA A 52 19.56 35.36 15.16
CA ALA A 52 20.83 34.68 14.86
C ALA A 52 21.16 33.58 15.86
N GLU A 53 20.87 33.78 17.14
CA GLU A 53 21.12 32.82 18.22
C GLU A 53 20.19 31.58 18.05
N GLU A 54 18.92 31.79 17.79
CA GLU A 54 17.94 30.70 17.55
C GLU A 54 18.33 29.88 16.34
N LYS A 55 18.77 30.50 15.24
CA LYS A 55 19.28 29.78 14.06
C LYS A 55 20.52 28.94 14.40
N GLU A 56 21.41 29.43 15.23
CA GLU A 56 22.58 28.67 15.68
C GLU A 56 22.20 27.47 16.55
N LEU A 57 21.17 27.61 17.40
CA LEU A 57 20.63 26.50 18.19
C LEU A 57 20.03 25.38 17.30
N PHE A 58 19.38 25.74 16.19
CA PHE A 58 18.97 24.75 15.18
C PHE A 58 20.18 24.08 14.50
N ALA A 59 21.23 24.81 14.21
CA ALA A 59 22.41 24.29 13.52
C ALA A 59 23.20 23.31 14.37
N ASN A 60 23.47 23.67 15.64
CA ASN A 60 24.32 22.90 16.53
C ASN A 60 23.59 21.84 17.35
N GLY A 61 22.23 21.89 17.39
CA GLY A 61 21.40 20.90 18.09
C GLY A 61 21.61 20.86 19.61
N SER A 62 22.11 21.94 20.22
CA SER A 62 22.40 21.99 21.67
C SER A 62 21.14 22.04 22.54
N ASP A 63 20.00 22.46 21.98
CA ASP A 63 18.70 22.44 22.62
C ASP A 63 17.65 21.84 21.71
N PRO A 64 17.66 20.50 21.51
CA PRO A 64 16.76 19.84 20.55
C PRO A 64 15.30 19.82 20.98
N HIS A 65 15.00 20.21 22.21
CA HIS A 65 13.63 20.29 22.71
C HIS A 65 12.95 21.60 22.30
N HIS A 66 13.63 22.72 22.44
CA HIS A 66 13.08 24.04 22.07
C HIS A 66 13.40 24.40 20.61
N TYR A 67 14.51 23.89 20.07
CA TYR A 67 14.99 24.14 18.71
C TYR A 67 15.20 22.79 17.98
N PRO A 68 14.13 22.04 17.73
CA PRO A 68 14.21 20.70 17.12
C PRO A 68 14.58 20.79 15.63
N ASN A 69 15.15 19.69 15.14
CA ASN A 69 15.40 19.47 13.72
C ASN A 69 14.83 18.11 13.32
N VAL A 70 13.55 18.10 12.95
CA VAL A 70 12.76 16.89 12.75
C VAL A 70 12.69 16.52 11.28
N ASP A 71 13.17 15.34 10.95
CA ASP A 71 12.92 14.68 9.66
C ASP A 71 11.63 13.88 9.74
N TRP A 72 10.52 14.49 9.36
CA TRP A 72 9.19 13.88 9.42
C TRP A 72 9.04 12.68 8.49
N GLN A 73 9.72 12.68 7.33
CA GLN A 73 9.70 11.53 6.42
C GLN A 73 10.38 10.33 7.09
N LYS A 74 11.55 10.51 7.65
CA LYS A 74 12.29 9.45 8.36
C LYS A 74 11.56 8.96 9.60
N LEU A 75 10.84 9.83 10.31
CA LEU A 75 10.07 9.45 11.48
C LEU A 75 8.84 8.62 11.10
N ALA A 76 8.10 8.99 10.05
CA ALA A 76 6.82 8.41 9.70
C ALA A 76 6.91 7.25 8.70
N MET A 77 8.00 7.13 7.95
CA MET A 77 8.10 6.21 6.81
C MET A 77 9.22 5.17 6.99
N ASN A 78 9.03 4.03 6.39
CA ASN A 78 10.03 3.01 6.16
C ASN A 78 10.75 3.29 4.84
N THR A 79 11.97 2.78 4.69
CA THR A 79 12.70 2.87 3.41
C THR A 79 12.02 2.02 2.34
N PHE A 80 11.48 0.86 2.73
CA PHE A 80 10.84 -0.09 1.84
C PHE A 80 9.48 -0.52 2.39
N ALA A 81 8.54 -0.75 1.48
CA ALA A 81 7.27 -1.42 1.73
C ALA A 81 7.36 -2.85 1.16
N PRO A 82 7.36 -3.88 2.00
CA PRO A 82 7.40 -5.26 1.54
C PRO A 82 6.05 -5.68 0.96
N GLU A 83 6.11 -6.48 -0.09
CA GLU A 83 4.95 -7.15 -0.66
C GLU A 83 5.28 -8.60 -1.01
N GLN A 84 4.31 -9.47 -0.87
CA GLN A 84 4.47 -10.88 -1.20
C GLN A 84 3.29 -11.42 -2.00
N ARG A 85 3.59 -12.35 -2.89
CA ARG A 85 2.58 -13.05 -3.68
C ARG A 85 2.87 -14.54 -3.72
N HIS A 86 1.87 -15.31 -3.36
CA HIS A 86 1.87 -16.76 -3.46
C HIS A 86 0.86 -17.18 -4.52
N THR A 87 1.21 -18.07 -5.41
CA THR A 87 0.30 -18.60 -6.42
C THR A 87 0.44 -20.10 -6.51
N LEU A 88 -0.65 -20.81 -6.30
CA LEU A 88 -0.78 -22.26 -6.51
C LEU A 88 -1.63 -22.49 -7.74
N THR A 89 -1.15 -23.29 -8.67
CA THR A 89 -1.88 -23.67 -9.88
C THR A 89 -1.89 -25.18 -10.01
N VAL A 90 -3.06 -25.73 -10.23
CA VAL A 90 -3.26 -27.17 -10.53
C VAL A 90 -3.89 -27.29 -11.91
N THR A 91 -3.32 -28.08 -12.75
CA THR A 91 -3.87 -28.36 -14.09
C THR A 91 -3.71 -29.83 -14.42
N GLY A 92 -4.67 -30.38 -15.15
CA GLY A 92 -4.64 -31.78 -15.58
C GLY A 92 -5.94 -32.18 -16.19
N GLY A 93 -6.01 -33.44 -16.62
CA GLY A 93 -7.22 -34.01 -17.17
C GLY A 93 -6.95 -35.08 -18.22
N SER A 94 -8.02 -35.54 -18.80
CA SER A 94 -8.00 -36.47 -19.95
C SER A 94 -8.25 -35.73 -21.27
N GLU A 95 -8.28 -36.43 -22.37
CA GLU A 95 -8.70 -35.86 -23.66
C GLU A 95 -10.15 -35.32 -23.59
N LYS A 96 -11.01 -35.99 -22.80
CA LYS A 96 -12.43 -35.63 -22.66
C LYS A 96 -12.67 -34.53 -21.62
N VAL A 97 -11.93 -34.50 -20.51
CA VAL A 97 -12.16 -33.56 -19.43
C VAL A 97 -10.83 -32.92 -19.01
N LYS A 98 -10.77 -31.61 -19.05
CA LYS A 98 -9.58 -30.80 -18.68
C LYS A 98 -9.96 -29.79 -17.62
N ALA A 99 -9.14 -29.70 -16.58
CA ALA A 99 -9.35 -28.78 -15.48
C ALA A 99 -8.12 -27.88 -15.26
N TYR A 100 -8.39 -26.67 -14.89
CA TYR A 100 -7.42 -25.68 -14.43
C TYR A 100 -7.95 -25.01 -13.18
N THR A 101 -7.19 -25.03 -12.10
CA THR A 101 -7.50 -24.31 -10.87
C THR A 101 -6.30 -23.47 -10.44
N SER A 102 -6.54 -22.27 -10.02
CA SER A 102 -5.51 -21.38 -9.50
C SER A 102 -6.02 -20.66 -8.27
N PHE A 103 -5.19 -20.60 -7.26
CA PHE A 103 -5.39 -19.77 -6.06
C PHE A 103 -4.18 -18.86 -5.90
N SER A 104 -4.40 -17.59 -5.59
CA SER A 104 -3.31 -16.69 -5.24
C SER A 104 -3.66 -15.81 -4.03
N TYR A 105 -2.66 -15.60 -3.21
CA TYR A 105 -2.65 -14.65 -2.09
C TYR A 105 -1.64 -13.57 -2.38
N TYR A 106 -2.03 -12.33 -2.19
CA TYR A 106 -1.19 -11.14 -2.28
C TYR A 106 -1.35 -10.34 -1.00
N ASP A 107 -0.22 -9.92 -0.43
CA ASP A 107 -0.15 -9.08 0.77
C ASP A 107 0.84 -7.95 0.49
N GLN A 108 0.37 -6.72 0.68
CA GLN A 108 1.15 -5.51 0.53
C GLN A 108 1.12 -4.74 1.84
N GLN A 109 2.28 -4.47 2.38
CA GLN A 109 2.44 -3.69 3.59
C GLN A 109 2.65 -2.22 3.28
N SER A 110 2.50 -1.39 4.31
CA SER A 110 2.62 0.05 4.22
C SER A 110 4.06 0.52 4.07
N ILE A 111 4.25 1.62 3.34
CA ILE A 111 5.46 2.43 3.46
C ILE A 111 5.49 3.21 4.78
N TYR A 112 4.33 3.52 5.38
CA TYR A 112 4.28 4.14 6.70
C TYR A 112 4.65 3.16 7.79
N LYS A 113 5.29 3.63 8.85
CA LYS A 113 5.60 2.82 10.02
C LYS A 113 4.31 2.28 10.66
N ASN A 114 4.45 1.26 11.49
CA ASN A 114 3.35 0.57 12.19
C ASN A 114 2.38 -0.20 11.28
N ASN A 115 2.66 -0.31 9.98
CA ASN A 115 1.84 -1.06 9.01
C ASN A 115 0.34 -0.73 9.08
N THR A 116 0.01 0.55 9.26
CA THR A 116 -1.38 1.02 9.42
C THR A 116 -2.16 1.06 8.12
N ASN A 117 -1.46 0.99 6.99
CA ASN A 117 -2.04 0.87 5.66
C ASN A 117 -1.58 -0.44 5.03
N ASN A 118 -2.49 -1.35 4.75
CA ASN A 118 -2.17 -2.62 4.11
C ASN A 118 -3.30 -3.10 3.19
N LEU A 119 -2.93 -3.94 2.25
CA LEU A 119 -3.85 -4.56 1.32
C LEU A 119 -3.57 -6.05 1.21
N GLN A 120 -4.61 -6.85 1.41
CA GLN A 120 -4.59 -8.29 1.20
C GLN A 120 -5.58 -8.66 0.11
N ARG A 121 -5.15 -9.51 -0.82
CA ARG A 121 -6.03 -9.98 -1.89
C ARG A 121 -5.90 -11.47 -2.12
N TYR A 122 -7.03 -12.13 -2.09
CA TYR A 122 -7.21 -13.54 -2.38
C TYR A 122 -7.87 -13.66 -3.74
N ASN A 123 -7.31 -14.44 -4.65
CA ASN A 123 -7.93 -14.73 -5.95
C ASN A 123 -8.10 -16.22 -6.12
N TYR A 124 -9.20 -16.59 -6.70
CA TYR A 124 -9.53 -17.97 -7.05
C TYR A 124 -10.02 -18.03 -8.48
N ARG A 125 -9.63 -19.06 -9.21
CA ARG A 125 -10.13 -19.36 -10.55
C ARG A 125 -10.14 -20.84 -10.78
N THR A 126 -11.26 -21.36 -11.29
CA THR A 126 -11.37 -22.72 -11.82
C THR A 126 -12.01 -22.67 -13.19
N ASN A 127 -11.44 -23.38 -14.13
CA ASN A 127 -11.99 -23.60 -15.46
C ASN A 127 -12.04 -25.10 -15.73
N LEU A 128 -13.19 -25.56 -16.22
CA LEU A 128 -13.45 -26.95 -16.63
C LEU A 128 -13.87 -26.95 -18.09
N ILE A 129 -13.33 -27.88 -18.84
CA ILE A 129 -13.75 -28.17 -20.21
C ILE A 129 -14.07 -29.67 -20.28
N ALA A 130 -15.27 -30.03 -20.71
CA ALA A 130 -15.67 -31.38 -21.04
C ALA A 130 -16.01 -31.42 -22.52
N ASP A 131 -15.32 -32.27 -23.29
CA ASP A 131 -15.40 -32.37 -24.75
C ASP A 131 -15.73 -33.84 -25.13
N PHE A 132 -16.98 -34.09 -25.46
CA PHE A 132 -17.51 -35.37 -25.82
C PHE A 132 -17.68 -35.43 -27.35
N LYS A 133 -16.58 -35.60 -28.05
CA LYS A 133 -16.52 -35.60 -29.52
C LYS A 133 -17.44 -36.62 -30.15
N GLU A 134 -17.70 -37.75 -29.47
CA GLU A 134 -18.55 -38.84 -29.97
C GLU A 134 -20.01 -38.40 -30.16
N VAL A 135 -20.47 -37.46 -29.35
CA VAL A 135 -21.84 -36.90 -29.43
C VAL A 135 -21.87 -35.45 -29.89
N GLY A 136 -20.70 -34.89 -30.26
CA GLY A 136 -20.55 -33.51 -30.72
C GLY A 136 -20.81 -32.46 -29.64
N VAL A 137 -20.72 -32.81 -28.35
CA VAL A 137 -21.02 -31.88 -27.22
C VAL A 137 -19.78 -31.44 -26.51
N LYS A 138 -19.63 -30.12 -26.35
CA LYS A 138 -18.56 -29.52 -25.55
C LYS A 138 -19.16 -28.58 -24.52
N VAL A 139 -18.81 -28.80 -23.26
CA VAL A 139 -19.24 -27.99 -22.14
C VAL A 139 -18.00 -27.22 -21.58
N THR A 140 -18.15 -25.95 -21.40
CA THR A 140 -17.15 -25.13 -20.73
C THR A 140 -17.76 -24.49 -19.47
N SER A 141 -17.05 -24.52 -18.37
CA SER A 141 -17.47 -23.88 -17.14
C SER A 141 -16.30 -23.15 -16.53
N GLY A 142 -16.55 -21.97 -15.99
CA GLY A 142 -15.56 -21.17 -15.30
C GLY A 142 -16.15 -20.47 -14.09
N ILE A 143 -15.42 -20.51 -12.99
CA ILE A 143 -15.71 -19.74 -11.79
C ILE A 143 -14.44 -18.99 -11.44
N GLU A 144 -14.54 -17.68 -11.26
CA GLU A 144 -13.46 -16.87 -10.77
C GLU A 144 -13.95 -15.88 -9.74
N GLY A 145 -13.11 -15.53 -8.80
CA GLY A 145 -13.45 -14.53 -7.82
C GLY A 145 -12.22 -13.97 -7.13
N TYR A 146 -12.44 -12.87 -6.45
CA TYR A 146 -11.45 -12.30 -5.55
C TYR A 146 -12.10 -11.70 -4.32
N LEU A 147 -11.34 -11.68 -3.24
CA LEU A 147 -11.62 -10.95 -2.01
C LEU A 147 -10.44 -10.02 -1.76
N THR A 148 -10.70 -8.74 -1.72
CA THR A 148 -9.73 -7.71 -1.34
C THR A 148 -10.11 -7.14 0.02
N LYS A 149 -9.15 -7.10 0.94
CA LYS A 149 -9.26 -6.46 2.24
C LYS A 149 -8.24 -5.35 2.29
N SER A 150 -8.67 -4.14 2.62
CA SER A 150 -7.80 -2.99 2.86
C SER A 150 -7.99 -2.46 4.27
N ARG A 151 -6.93 -1.88 4.79
CA ARG A 151 -6.94 -1.11 6.01
C ARG A 151 -6.16 0.17 5.75
N GLU A 152 -6.72 1.29 6.15
CA GLU A 152 -6.15 2.62 5.95
C GLU A 152 -6.23 3.41 7.25
N PRO A 153 -5.25 4.26 7.58
CA PRO A 153 -5.33 5.15 8.71
C PRO A 153 -6.50 6.13 8.51
N LEU A 154 -7.19 6.43 9.60
CA LEU A 154 -8.22 7.46 9.60
C LEU A 154 -7.56 8.80 9.89
N SER A 155 -7.49 9.68 8.91
CA SER A 155 -6.97 11.03 9.10
C SER A 155 -7.97 11.93 9.83
N THR A 156 -7.44 12.85 10.63
CA THR A 156 -8.24 13.85 11.38
C THR A 156 -9.01 14.81 10.49
N THR A 157 -8.56 15.00 9.26
CA THR A 157 -9.19 15.88 8.25
C THR A 157 -10.16 15.16 7.32
N GLY A 158 -10.61 13.96 7.70
CA GLY A 158 -11.55 13.17 6.90
C GLY A 158 -10.94 12.59 5.64
N GLY A 159 -9.62 12.39 5.68
CA GLY A 159 -8.86 11.97 4.53
C GLY A 159 -8.69 10.48 4.41
N ASP A 160 -8.12 10.21 3.32
CA ASP A 160 -7.64 8.93 2.84
C ASP A 160 -6.11 8.84 3.05
N TYR A 161 -5.52 7.85 2.43
CA TYR A 161 -4.06 7.66 2.36
C TYR A 161 -3.30 8.94 1.93
N GLY A 162 -3.90 9.76 1.06
CA GLY A 162 -3.30 11.00 0.57
C GLY A 162 -3.13 12.06 1.65
N SER A 163 -3.98 12.10 2.68
CA SER A 163 -3.88 13.08 3.74
C SER A 163 -2.69 12.83 4.66
N VAL A 164 -2.41 11.60 5.06
CA VAL A 164 -1.20 11.27 5.85
C VAL A 164 0.07 11.69 5.09
N TRP A 165 0.13 11.40 3.79
CA TRP A 165 1.23 11.88 2.95
C TRP A 165 1.35 13.39 2.96
N SER A 166 0.24 14.09 2.74
CA SER A 166 0.20 15.55 2.75
C SER A 166 0.68 16.13 4.08
N HIS A 167 0.23 15.53 5.20
CA HIS A 167 0.65 15.97 6.52
C HIS A 167 2.16 15.76 6.74
N ILE A 168 2.72 14.62 6.36
CA ILE A 168 4.18 14.40 6.40
C ILE A 168 4.92 15.46 5.57
N GLN A 169 4.41 15.80 4.38
CA GLN A 169 5.06 16.76 3.50
C GLN A 169 4.93 18.20 3.97
N ASN A 170 3.85 18.54 4.67
CA ASN A 170 3.59 19.93 5.12
C ASN A 170 4.16 20.25 6.51
N LYS A 171 4.62 19.23 7.25
CA LYS A 171 5.28 19.47 8.55
C LYS A 171 6.58 20.24 8.40
N LEU A 172 6.77 21.17 9.34
CA LEU A 172 7.96 21.99 9.41
C LEU A 172 9.02 21.31 10.30
N PRO A 173 10.30 21.43 9.97
CA PRO A 173 11.35 20.71 10.69
C PRO A 173 11.54 21.18 12.15
N TRP A 174 11.08 22.38 12.50
CA TRP A 174 11.08 22.89 13.87
C TRP A 174 9.82 22.56 14.68
N GLU A 175 8.91 21.76 14.17
CA GLU A 175 7.77 21.21 14.92
C GLU A 175 8.20 19.94 15.63
N ASN A 176 8.08 19.90 16.96
CA ASN A 176 8.40 18.71 17.73
C ASN A 176 7.35 17.61 17.53
N ALA A 177 7.81 16.42 17.15
CA ALA A 177 6.97 15.24 17.09
C ALA A 177 6.57 14.72 18.48
N TYR A 178 7.47 14.86 19.44
CA TYR A 178 7.33 14.33 20.81
C TYR A 178 7.59 15.43 21.84
N ASN A 179 6.91 15.31 22.98
CA ASN A 179 7.20 16.13 24.14
C ASN A 179 8.45 15.63 24.91
N GLN A 180 8.83 16.35 25.96
CA GLN A 180 9.98 15.98 26.80
C GLN A 180 9.86 14.61 27.50
N TYR A 181 8.66 14.05 27.56
CA TYR A 181 8.39 12.73 28.16
C TYR A 181 8.32 11.61 27.10
N GLY A 182 8.63 11.90 25.83
CA GLY A 182 8.57 10.95 24.74
C GLY A 182 7.16 10.61 24.24
N GLN A 183 6.15 11.38 24.63
CA GLN A 183 4.79 11.23 24.15
C GLN A 183 4.58 12.08 22.91
N LEU A 184 3.70 11.65 22.01
CA LEU A 184 3.34 12.41 20.82
C LEU A 184 2.78 13.78 21.20
N ASN A 185 3.31 14.83 20.58
CA ASN A 185 2.79 16.17 20.76
C ASN A 185 1.41 16.31 20.11
N ASN A 186 0.54 17.05 20.81
CA ASN A 186 -0.77 17.45 20.28
C ASN A 186 -0.59 18.67 19.36
N ILE A 187 -0.08 18.39 18.15
CA ILE A 187 0.02 19.37 17.07
C ILE A 187 -1.00 19.06 15.99
N PRO A 188 -1.57 20.06 15.31
CA PRO A 188 -2.50 19.84 14.21
C PRO A 188 -1.89 18.87 13.18
N ASP A 189 -2.71 17.96 12.64
CA ASP A 189 -2.31 17.04 11.57
C ASP A 189 -0.98 16.31 11.85
N ASN A 190 -0.85 15.77 13.07
CA ASN A 190 0.34 15.00 13.44
C ASN A 190 0.35 13.64 12.74
N PRO A 191 1.18 13.43 11.70
CA PRO A 191 1.16 12.19 10.92
C PRO A 191 1.57 10.97 11.75
N LEU A 192 2.34 11.13 12.82
CA LEU A 192 2.71 10.02 13.71
C LEU A 192 1.53 9.57 14.56
N ALA A 193 0.66 10.49 14.96
CA ALA A 193 -0.57 10.14 15.64
C ALA A 193 -1.53 9.40 14.71
N GLU A 194 -1.64 9.84 13.45
CA GLU A 194 -2.52 9.22 12.44
C GLU A 194 -2.10 7.78 12.08
N ILE A 195 -0.78 7.52 12.04
CA ILE A 195 -0.26 6.17 11.78
C ILE A 195 -0.01 5.36 13.08
N SER A 196 -0.43 5.86 14.24
CA SER A 196 -0.33 5.12 15.49
C SER A 196 -1.26 3.89 15.48
N PRO A 197 -0.87 2.77 16.12
CA PRO A 197 -1.77 1.63 16.31
C PRO A 197 -3.06 1.96 17.07
N GLU A 198 -3.03 2.98 17.92
CA GLU A 198 -4.16 3.47 18.71
C GLU A 198 -5.07 4.42 17.92
N ALA A 199 -4.61 4.90 16.77
CA ALA A 199 -5.42 5.75 15.91
C ALA A 199 -6.59 5.00 15.29
N GLY A 200 -7.63 5.74 14.93
CA GLY A 200 -8.73 5.21 14.14
C GLY A 200 -8.26 4.68 12.78
N TYR A 201 -9.02 3.75 12.22
CA TYR A 201 -8.74 3.21 10.89
C TYR A 201 -10.04 2.94 10.13
N SER A 202 -9.96 2.98 8.81
CA SER A 202 -10.98 2.50 7.89
C SER A 202 -10.62 1.10 7.39
N LYS A 203 -11.61 0.22 7.30
CA LYS A 203 -11.49 -1.09 6.64
C LYS A 203 -12.38 -1.15 5.43
N GLY A 204 -11.81 -1.58 4.31
CA GLY A 204 -12.55 -1.91 3.10
C GLY A 204 -12.54 -3.42 2.85
N GLU A 205 -13.66 -3.97 2.39
CA GLU A 205 -13.75 -5.33 1.92
C GLU A 205 -14.54 -5.37 0.61
N ILE A 206 -13.94 -5.92 -0.44
CA ILE A 206 -14.58 -6.07 -1.74
C ILE A 206 -14.48 -7.53 -2.15
N ALA A 207 -15.63 -8.17 -2.31
CA ALA A 207 -15.73 -9.54 -2.82
C ALA A 207 -16.40 -9.53 -4.19
N THR A 208 -15.84 -10.26 -5.13
CA THR A 208 -16.41 -10.46 -6.45
C THR A 208 -16.35 -11.94 -6.82
N VAL A 209 -17.47 -12.46 -7.30
CA VAL A 209 -17.55 -13.81 -7.87
C VAL A 209 -18.20 -13.71 -9.24
N LYS A 210 -17.58 -14.36 -10.22
CA LYS A 210 -18.09 -14.48 -11.58
C LYS A 210 -18.14 -15.95 -11.95
N ALA A 211 -19.25 -16.38 -12.55
CA ALA A 211 -19.41 -17.72 -13.10
C ALA A 211 -19.83 -17.61 -14.55
N ASN A 212 -19.31 -18.51 -15.38
CA ASN A 212 -19.73 -18.65 -16.76
C ASN A 212 -19.92 -20.13 -17.09
N MET A 213 -20.81 -20.39 -17.99
CA MET A 213 -21.04 -21.71 -18.56
C MET A 213 -21.33 -21.59 -20.06
N GLY A 214 -20.73 -22.43 -20.85
CA GLY A 214 -20.96 -22.53 -22.29
C GLY A 214 -21.26 -23.96 -22.71
N LEU A 215 -22.19 -24.10 -23.60
CA LEU A 215 -22.53 -25.35 -24.27
C LEU A 215 -22.38 -25.14 -25.79
N GLU A 216 -21.59 -25.99 -26.42
CA GLU A 216 -21.40 -26.05 -27.86
C GLU A 216 -21.84 -27.44 -28.33
N TRP A 217 -22.77 -27.49 -29.27
CA TRP A 217 -23.24 -28.74 -29.82
C TRP A 217 -23.10 -28.73 -31.34
N THR A 218 -22.27 -29.62 -31.85
CA THR A 218 -22.07 -29.85 -33.27
C THR A 218 -22.94 -31.05 -33.68
N VAL A 219 -23.98 -30.80 -34.43
CA VAL A 219 -24.92 -31.82 -34.87
C VAL A 219 -24.25 -32.70 -35.96
N PRO A 220 -24.04 -33.98 -35.76
CA PRO A 220 -23.17 -34.77 -36.64
C PRO A 220 -23.81 -35.16 -38.01
N TRP A 221 -25.04 -34.73 -38.24
CA TRP A 221 -25.79 -35.05 -39.50
C TRP A 221 -26.24 -33.78 -40.26
N VAL A 222 -25.66 -32.65 -40.04
CA VAL A 222 -25.89 -31.44 -40.82
C VAL A 222 -24.66 -31.10 -41.66
#